data_0d2ecd699613d51d28e1f0ca2783ac41
#
_entry.id   0d2ecd699613d51d28e1f0ca2783ac41
#
_cell.length_a   1.000
_cell.length_b   1.000
_cell.length_c   1.000
_cell.angle_alpha   90.00
_cell.angle_beta   90.00
_cell.angle_gamma   90.00
#
_symmetry.space_group_name_H-M   'P 1'
#
loop_
_entity.id
_entity.type
_entity.pdbx_description
1 polymer ?
#
loop_
_entity_poly.entity_id
_entity_poly.type
_entity_poly.pdbx_seq_one_letter_code
_entity_poly.pdbx_strand_id
1 'polypeptide(L)'
;MRYLKLGRNFSKNTLDAYYHDLNFLLEYADKNNLLLTEMKLEDLENFSASLHDRGVSARSQARILSGIRSFYRYLVLDDYIKDDPTELLVSPQIGKHLPEYLSVEEVDMLEAAIDLEKWEGQRNKAIIETLFSCGLRVSELVNLKKSDVFEEEKFIRVIGKGNKERFVYFGTPCRKA
;
A
#
# COMPACT_ATOMS: atom_id res chain seq x y z
N MET A 1 10.36 5.27 -15.23
CA MET A 1 10.86 5.25 -13.82
C MET A 1 11.55 6.57 -13.40
N ARG A 2 12.41 7.17 -14.21
CA ARG A 2 13.02 8.49 -13.90
C ARG A 2 11.98 9.60 -13.63
N TYR A 3 10.94 9.68 -14.47
CA TYR A 3 9.86 10.67 -14.31
C TYR A 3 9.10 10.53 -12.99
N LEU A 4 8.68 9.32 -12.62
CA LEU A 4 7.96 9.08 -11.37
C LEU A 4 8.81 9.41 -10.14
N LYS A 5 10.12 9.18 -10.22
CA LYS A 5 11.07 9.48 -9.14
C LYS A 5 11.41 10.97 -9.04
N LEU A 6 11.67 11.62 -10.16
CA LEU A 6 12.16 13.00 -10.19
C LEU A 6 11.02 14.02 -10.33
N GLY A 7 9.97 13.70 -11.12
CA GLY A 7 8.89 14.63 -11.39
C GLY A 7 7.77 14.64 -10.34
N ARG A 8 7.52 13.52 -9.65
CA ARG A 8 6.43 13.40 -8.65
C ARG A 8 6.88 13.03 -7.24
N ASN A 9 8.18 12.86 -7.02
CA ASN A 9 8.78 12.56 -5.71
C ASN A 9 8.07 11.38 -4.98
N PHE A 10 7.70 10.32 -5.74
CA PHE A 10 7.03 9.16 -5.19
C PHE A 10 7.96 8.36 -4.27
N SER A 11 7.40 7.79 -3.21
CA SER A 11 8.13 6.89 -2.33
C SER A 11 8.61 5.64 -3.07
N LYS A 12 9.67 5.01 -2.57
CA LYS A 12 10.20 3.75 -3.13
C LYS A 12 9.10 2.69 -3.28
N ASN A 13 8.28 2.50 -2.26
CA ASN A 13 7.19 1.53 -2.29
C ASN A 13 6.16 1.83 -3.40
N THR A 14 5.90 3.12 -3.68
CA THR A 14 5.02 3.52 -4.77
C THR A 14 5.64 3.20 -6.12
N LEU A 15 6.95 3.46 -6.28
CA LEU A 15 7.67 3.12 -7.50
C LEU A 15 7.70 1.62 -7.77
N ASP A 16 7.96 0.82 -6.73
CA ASP A 16 7.98 -0.65 -6.81
C ASP A 16 6.59 -1.19 -7.19
N ALA A 17 5.52 -0.60 -6.63
CA ALA A 17 4.15 -0.96 -7.00
C ALA A 17 3.84 -0.65 -8.47
N TYR A 18 4.19 0.54 -8.97
CA TYR A 18 4.04 0.89 -10.39
C TYR A 18 4.89 0.00 -11.30
N TYR A 19 6.10 -0.34 -10.88
CA TYR A 19 6.95 -1.27 -11.64
C TYR A 19 6.30 -2.64 -11.76
N HIS A 20 5.77 -3.15 -10.66
CA HIS A 20 5.05 -4.43 -10.67
C HIS A 20 3.82 -4.37 -11.59
N ASP A 21 3.05 -3.29 -11.54
CA ASP A 21 1.86 -3.13 -12.38
C ASP A 21 2.20 -3.07 -13.87
N LEU A 22 3.27 -2.37 -14.24
CA LEU A 22 3.75 -2.29 -15.60
C LEU A 22 4.30 -3.62 -16.12
N ASN A 23 4.89 -4.46 -15.26
CA ASN A 23 5.36 -5.78 -15.67
C ASN A 23 4.21 -6.67 -16.16
N PHE A 24 3.02 -6.59 -15.56
CA PHE A 24 1.84 -7.31 -16.07
C PHE A 24 1.50 -6.90 -17.51
N LEU A 25 1.57 -5.59 -17.79
CA LEU A 25 1.30 -5.08 -19.14
C LEU A 25 2.40 -5.45 -20.12
N LEU A 26 3.68 -5.39 -19.72
CA LEU A 26 4.81 -5.78 -20.54
C LEU A 26 4.74 -7.27 -20.92
N GLU A 27 4.50 -8.16 -19.94
CA GLU A 27 4.33 -9.60 -20.20
C GLU A 27 3.19 -9.88 -21.19
N TYR A 28 2.09 -9.14 -21.05
CA TYR A 28 0.96 -9.25 -21.97
C TYR A 28 1.31 -8.76 -23.38
N ALA A 29 1.95 -7.60 -23.48
CA ALA A 29 2.36 -7.01 -24.74
C ALA A 29 3.37 -7.91 -25.50
N ASP A 30 4.38 -8.42 -24.80
CA ASP A 30 5.38 -9.34 -25.36
C ASP A 30 4.71 -10.61 -25.88
N LYS A 31 3.80 -11.20 -25.11
CA LYS A 31 3.08 -12.43 -25.51
C LYS A 31 2.23 -12.24 -26.77
N ASN A 32 1.69 -11.05 -26.98
CA ASN A 32 0.81 -10.73 -28.10
C ASN A 32 1.53 -9.95 -29.23
N ASN A 33 2.85 -9.76 -29.14
CA ASN A 33 3.67 -9.00 -30.08
C ASN A 33 3.16 -7.56 -30.29
N LEU A 34 2.73 -6.90 -29.20
CA LEU A 34 2.22 -5.54 -29.19
C LEU A 34 3.29 -4.54 -28.71
N LEU A 35 3.37 -3.38 -29.36
CA LEU A 35 4.17 -2.26 -28.87
C LEU A 35 3.33 -1.41 -27.93
N LEU A 36 3.84 -1.10 -26.74
CA LEU A 36 3.11 -0.30 -25.74
C LEU A 36 2.66 1.07 -26.26
N THR A 37 3.43 1.67 -27.19
CA THR A 37 3.11 2.97 -27.80
C THR A 37 2.05 2.90 -28.90
N GLU A 38 1.69 1.70 -29.35
CA GLU A 38 0.70 1.46 -30.40
C GLU A 38 -0.57 0.80 -29.90
N MET A 39 -0.60 0.40 -28.61
CA MET A 39 -1.77 -0.23 -28.00
C MET A 39 -2.97 0.71 -28.03
N LYS A 40 -4.11 0.13 -28.36
CA LYS A 40 -5.42 0.79 -28.41
C LYS A 40 -6.27 0.41 -27.22
N LEU A 41 -7.42 1.05 -27.07
CA LEU A 41 -8.41 0.71 -26.03
C LEU A 41 -8.73 -0.78 -26.01
N GLU A 42 -8.99 -1.39 -27.18
CA GLU A 42 -9.33 -2.81 -27.32
C GLU A 42 -8.22 -3.73 -26.75
N ASP A 43 -6.94 -3.41 -26.99
CA ASP A 43 -5.83 -4.17 -26.45
C ASP A 43 -5.77 -4.11 -24.92
N LEU A 44 -6.10 -2.94 -24.36
CA LEU A 44 -6.14 -2.73 -22.91
C LEU A 44 -7.37 -3.37 -22.26
N GLU A 45 -8.49 -3.44 -22.94
CA GLU A 45 -9.67 -4.18 -22.51
C GLU A 45 -9.38 -5.69 -22.49
N ASN A 46 -8.75 -6.22 -23.54
CA ASN A 46 -8.29 -7.60 -23.61
C ASN A 46 -7.22 -7.92 -22.54
N PHE A 47 -6.31 -6.98 -22.29
CA PHE A 47 -5.40 -7.07 -21.15
C PHE A 47 -6.15 -7.16 -19.82
N SER A 48 -7.13 -6.31 -19.60
CA SER A 48 -7.96 -6.33 -18.37
C SER A 48 -8.70 -7.66 -18.22
N ALA A 49 -9.25 -8.21 -19.29
CA ALA A 49 -9.88 -9.54 -19.31
C ALA A 49 -8.85 -10.65 -18.95
N SER A 50 -7.63 -10.56 -19.50
CA SER A 50 -6.58 -11.52 -19.19
C SER A 50 -6.15 -11.52 -17.71
N LEU A 51 -6.22 -10.38 -17.02
CA LEU A 51 -5.99 -10.31 -15.56
C LEU A 51 -7.09 -11.06 -14.80
N HIS A 52 -8.33 -10.94 -15.24
CA HIS A 52 -9.45 -11.68 -14.66
C HIS A 52 -9.28 -13.19 -14.82
N ASP A 53 -8.93 -13.65 -16.02
CA ASP A 53 -8.71 -15.07 -16.32
C ASP A 53 -7.54 -15.68 -15.52
N ARG A 54 -6.55 -14.85 -15.17
CA ARG A 54 -5.44 -15.21 -14.27
C ARG A 54 -5.84 -15.22 -12.79
N GLY A 55 -7.12 -14.97 -12.46
CA GLY A 55 -7.62 -14.96 -11.08
C GLY A 55 -7.21 -13.74 -10.26
N VAL A 56 -6.79 -12.65 -10.88
CA VAL A 56 -6.45 -11.40 -10.19
C VAL A 56 -7.75 -10.77 -9.64
N SER A 57 -7.79 -10.45 -8.35
CA SER A 57 -8.98 -9.85 -7.72
C SER A 57 -9.36 -8.51 -8.36
N ALA A 58 -10.66 -8.17 -8.38
CA ALA A 58 -11.17 -6.90 -8.93
C ALA A 58 -10.47 -5.66 -8.32
N ARG A 59 -10.17 -5.69 -7.02
CA ARG A 59 -9.42 -4.63 -6.33
C ARG A 59 -7.99 -4.50 -6.88
N SER A 60 -7.30 -5.61 -7.08
CA SER A 60 -5.94 -5.63 -7.64
C SER A 60 -5.95 -5.20 -9.11
N GLN A 61 -6.92 -5.65 -9.91
CA GLN A 61 -7.09 -5.20 -11.30
C GLN A 61 -7.29 -3.68 -11.37
N ALA A 62 -8.19 -3.11 -10.57
CA ALA A 62 -8.42 -1.67 -10.55
C ALA A 62 -7.15 -0.89 -10.18
N ARG A 63 -6.33 -1.42 -9.25
CA ARG A 63 -5.04 -0.83 -8.88
C ARG A 63 -4.05 -0.89 -10.06
N ILE A 64 -3.91 -2.04 -10.70
CA ILE A 64 -3.05 -2.23 -11.88
C ILE A 64 -3.46 -1.26 -13.00
N LEU A 65 -4.75 -1.20 -13.34
CA LEU A 65 -5.25 -0.29 -14.37
C LEU A 65 -5.01 1.18 -14.01
N SER A 66 -5.07 1.55 -12.73
CA SER A 66 -4.68 2.90 -12.27
C SER A 66 -3.19 3.21 -12.51
N GLY A 67 -2.33 2.22 -12.28
CA GLY A 67 -0.89 2.31 -12.60
C GLY A 67 -0.64 2.51 -14.09
N ILE A 68 -1.35 1.74 -14.93
CA ILE A 68 -1.26 1.82 -16.39
C ILE A 68 -1.76 3.18 -16.91
N ARG A 69 -2.87 3.72 -16.38
CA ARG A 69 -3.31 5.08 -16.72
C ARG A 69 -2.24 6.14 -16.39
N SER A 70 -1.58 5.99 -15.25
CA SER A 70 -0.49 6.90 -14.88
C SER A 70 0.68 6.81 -15.85
N PHE A 71 0.97 5.63 -16.38
CA PHE A 71 2.01 5.39 -17.37
C PHE A 71 1.64 6.01 -18.72
N TYR A 72 0.43 5.79 -19.24
CA TYR A 72 0.02 6.36 -20.53
C TYR A 72 -0.10 7.88 -20.49
N ARG A 73 -0.57 8.45 -19.39
CA ARG A 73 -0.52 9.92 -19.17
C ARG A 73 0.91 10.47 -19.24
N TYR A 74 1.87 9.73 -18.73
CA TYR A 74 3.27 10.11 -18.86
C TYR A 74 3.73 10.06 -20.30
N LEU A 75 3.35 9.03 -21.07
CA LEU A 75 3.71 8.94 -22.49
C LEU A 75 3.14 10.10 -23.32
N VAL A 76 1.91 10.52 -23.00
CA VAL A 76 1.30 11.71 -23.64
C VAL A 76 2.04 13.00 -23.25
N LEU A 77 2.37 13.16 -21.95
CA LEU A 77 3.06 14.36 -21.44
C LEU A 77 4.47 14.54 -22.01
N ASP A 78 5.15 13.46 -22.35
CA ASP A 78 6.51 13.47 -22.91
C ASP A 78 6.50 13.27 -24.44
N ASP A 79 5.35 13.47 -25.11
CA ASP A 79 5.15 13.39 -26.55
C ASP A 79 5.54 12.06 -27.22
N TYR A 80 5.56 10.95 -26.45
CA TYR A 80 5.77 9.61 -27.01
C TYR A 80 4.56 9.10 -27.78
N ILE A 81 3.35 9.50 -27.38
CA ILE A 81 2.08 9.20 -28.03
C ILE A 81 1.20 10.45 -28.04
N LYS A 82 0.26 10.54 -28.99
CA LYS A 82 -0.64 11.71 -29.13
C LYS A 82 -1.88 11.59 -28.24
N ASP A 83 -2.46 10.40 -28.19
CA ASP A 83 -3.74 10.14 -27.54
C ASP A 83 -3.56 9.13 -26.40
N ASP A 84 -4.30 9.30 -25.32
CA ASP A 84 -4.28 8.36 -24.18
C ASP A 84 -5.26 7.19 -24.45
N PRO A 85 -4.76 5.97 -24.73
CA PRO A 85 -5.63 4.82 -25.01
C PRO A 85 -6.40 4.35 -23.76
N THR A 86 -6.06 4.88 -22.58
CA THR A 86 -6.72 4.51 -21.32
C THR A 86 -7.90 5.41 -20.96
N GLU A 87 -8.19 6.44 -21.73
CA GLU A 87 -9.19 7.44 -21.38
C GLU A 87 -10.58 6.83 -21.17
N LEU A 88 -10.98 5.91 -22.05
CA LEU A 88 -12.26 5.20 -21.99
C LEU A 88 -12.18 3.84 -21.30
N LEU A 89 -10.99 3.43 -20.82
CA LEU A 89 -10.82 2.14 -20.17
C LEU A 89 -11.61 2.08 -18.86
N VAL A 90 -12.52 1.13 -18.74
CA VAL A 90 -13.36 0.94 -17.55
C VAL A 90 -12.62 0.11 -16.50
N SER A 91 -12.66 0.53 -15.25
CA SER A 91 -12.16 -0.27 -14.13
C SER A 91 -13.22 -1.24 -13.62
N PRO A 92 -12.86 -2.45 -13.18
CA PRO A 92 -13.79 -3.38 -12.57
C PRO A 92 -14.45 -2.77 -11.34
N GLN A 93 -15.73 -3.10 -11.13
CA GLN A 93 -16.46 -2.67 -9.94
C GLN A 93 -15.93 -3.41 -8.72
N ILE A 94 -15.58 -2.65 -7.70
CA ILE A 94 -15.13 -3.17 -6.41
C ILE A 94 -16.29 -3.14 -5.45
N GLY A 95 -16.73 -4.31 -4.97
CA GLY A 95 -17.73 -4.40 -3.92
C GLY A 95 -17.25 -3.68 -2.64
N LYS A 96 -18.16 -3.05 -1.93
CA LYS A 96 -17.89 -2.47 -0.61
C LYS A 96 -17.70 -3.61 0.38
N HIS A 97 -16.48 -3.86 0.79
CA HIS A 97 -16.16 -4.77 1.89
C HIS A 97 -15.92 -3.92 3.14
N LEU A 98 -16.73 -4.12 4.17
CA LEU A 98 -16.47 -3.50 5.47
C LEU A 98 -15.23 -4.16 6.08
N PRO A 99 -14.31 -3.37 6.64
CA PRO A 99 -13.14 -3.93 7.31
C PRO A 99 -13.59 -4.72 8.55
N GLU A 100 -13.02 -5.90 8.73
CA GLU A 100 -13.12 -6.63 9.98
C GLU A 100 -12.15 -6.00 10.99
N TYR A 101 -12.57 -5.94 12.24
CA TYR A 101 -11.78 -5.41 13.35
C TYR A 101 -11.91 -6.36 14.55
N LEU A 102 -10.88 -6.36 15.37
CA LEU A 102 -10.90 -7.11 16.63
C LEU A 102 -11.59 -6.27 17.71
N SER A 103 -12.41 -6.92 18.54
CA SER A 103 -12.95 -6.30 19.74
C SER A 103 -11.86 -6.14 20.82
N VAL A 104 -12.14 -5.37 21.86
CA VAL A 104 -11.23 -5.22 23.00
C VAL A 104 -10.96 -6.58 23.65
N GLU A 105 -12.02 -7.37 23.83
CA GLU A 105 -11.95 -8.70 24.44
C GLU A 105 -11.10 -9.67 23.60
N GLU A 106 -11.17 -9.57 22.27
CA GLU A 106 -10.34 -10.40 21.39
C GLU A 106 -8.86 -9.99 21.45
N VAL A 107 -8.56 -8.70 21.60
CA VAL A 107 -7.20 -8.22 21.81
C VAL A 107 -6.67 -8.68 23.16
N ASP A 108 -7.46 -8.58 24.23
CA ASP A 108 -7.11 -9.08 25.56
C ASP A 108 -6.82 -10.59 25.54
N MET A 109 -7.62 -11.38 24.81
CA MET A 109 -7.37 -12.82 24.65
C MET A 109 -6.07 -13.09 23.88
N LEU A 110 -5.76 -12.32 22.86
CA LEU A 110 -4.49 -12.44 22.13
C LEU A 110 -3.29 -12.15 23.04
N GLU A 111 -3.38 -11.10 23.86
CA GLU A 111 -2.32 -10.77 24.81
C GLU A 111 -2.16 -11.82 25.91
N ALA A 112 -3.25 -12.36 26.43
CA ALA A 112 -3.23 -13.42 27.44
C ALA A 112 -2.62 -14.74 26.94
N ALA A 113 -2.66 -15.00 25.63
CA ALA A 113 -2.07 -16.18 25.02
C ALA A 113 -0.54 -16.09 24.83
N ILE A 114 0.05 -14.92 25.08
CA ILE A 114 1.49 -14.70 24.88
C ILE A 114 2.28 -15.19 26.10
N ASP A 115 3.29 -16.03 25.84
CA ASP A 115 4.23 -16.50 26.85
C ASP A 115 5.24 -15.37 27.21
N LEU A 116 5.02 -14.72 28.34
CA LEU A 116 5.85 -13.58 28.79
C LEU A 116 7.18 -14.01 29.44
N GLU A 117 7.42 -15.31 29.65
CA GLU A 117 8.71 -15.80 30.14
C GLU A 117 9.80 -15.66 29.06
N LYS A 118 9.39 -15.61 27.81
CA LYS A 118 10.27 -15.43 26.65
C LYS A 118 10.36 -13.95 26.26
N TRP A 119 11.56 -13.51 25.87
CA TRP A 119 11.78 -12.13 25.44
C TRP A 119 10.95 -11.78 24.18
N GLU A 120 10.74 -12.77 23.27
CA GLU A 120 9.89 -12.59 22.10
C GLU A 120 8.42 -12.34 22.49
N GLY A 121 7.98 -12.99 23.57
CA GLY A 121 6.63 -12.78 24.09
C GLY A 121 6.45 -11.37 24.63
N GLN A 122 7.39 -10.88 25.42
CA GLN A 122 7.38 -9.50 25.92
C GLN A 122 7.34 -8.49 24.75
N ARG A 123 8.21 -8.68 23.77
CA ARG A 123 8.21 -7.85 22.55
C ARG A 123 6.87 -7.92 21.80
N ASN A 124 6.31 -9.13 21.62
CA ASN A 124 5.07 -9.31 20.87
C ASN A 124 3.89 -8.65 21.58
N LYS A 125 3.83 -8.73 22.91
CA LYS A 125 2.84 -8.01 23.71
C LYS A 125 2.97 -6.52 23.53
N ALA A 126 4.17 -5.97 23.65
CA ALA A 126 4.43 -4.54 23.42
C ALA A 126 4.00 -4.06 22.02
N ILE A 127 4.20 -4.90 21.00
CA ILE A 127 3.77 -4.62 19.62
C ILE A 127 2.24 -4.53 19.56
N ILE A 128 1.51 -5.52 20.07
CA ILE A 128 0.04 -5.58 20.02
C ILE A 128 -0.54 -4.39 20.79
N GLU A 129 -0.10 -4.21 22.03
CA GLU A 129 -0.56 -3.12 22.89
C GLU A 129 -0.31 -1.74 22.24
N THR A 130 0.87 -1.52 21.67
CA THR A 130 1.19 -0.24 21.01
C THR A 130 0.35 -0.01 19.75
N LEU A 131 0.15 -1.05 18.93
CA LEU A 131 -0.69 -0.95 17.74
C LEU A 131 -2.14 -0.64 18.11
N PHE A 132 -2.68 -1.33 19.12
CA PHE A 132 -4.06 -1.17 19.54
C PHE A 132 -4.29 0.18 20.25
N SER A 133 -3.48 0.50 21.27
CA SER A 133 -3.66 1.71 22.07
C SER A 133 -3.35 2.99 21.30
N CYS A 134 -2.36 2.95 20.40
CA CYS A 134 -1.88 4.15 19.70
C CYS A 134 -2.38 4.26 18.25
N GLY A 135 -3.01 3.23 17.70
CA GLY A 135 -3.49 3.22 16.31
C GLY A 135 -2.38 3.46 15.30
N LEU A 136 -1.17 2.93 15.58
CA LEU A 136 -0.03 3.07 14.69
C LEU A 136 -0.19 2.15 13.47
N ARG A 137 0.37 2.57 12.33
CA ARG A 137 0.59 1.64 11.21
C ARG A 137 1.78 0.75 11.54
N VAL A 138 1.79 -0.49 11.03
CA VAL A 138 2.91 -1.43 11.22
C VAL A 138 4.26 -0.79 10.85
N SER A 139 4.32 -0.05 9.72
CA SER A 139 5.54 0.64 9.30
C SER A 139 5.96 1.77 10.24
N GLU A 140 5.05 2.42 10.93
CA GLU A 140 5.33 3.47 11.92
C GLU A 140 5.89 2.84 13.20
N LEU A 141 5.31 1.72 13.64
CA LEU A 141 5.81 0.98 14.80
C LEU A 141 7.23 0.43 14.56
N VAL A 142 7.47 -0.23 13.43
CA VAL A 142 8.79 -0.82 13.10
C VAL A 142 9.90 0.22 13.00
N ASN A 143 9.56 1.45 12.62
CA ASN A 143 10.52 2.56 12.52
C ASN A 143 10.55 3.47 13.76
N LEU A 144 9.76 3.14 14.80
CA LEU A 144 9.74 3.91 16.04
C LEU A 144 11.09 3.85 16.75
N LYS A 145 11.61 5.00 17.13
CA LYS A 145 12.87 5.11 17.87
C LYS A 145 12.58 5.44 19.33
N LYS A 146 13.47 5.02 20.22
CA LYS A 146 13.39 5.37 21.65
C LYS A 146 13.31 6.90 21.87
N SER A 147 14.01 7.67 21.03
CA SER A 147 13.97 9.14 21.05
C SER A 147 12.62 9.76 20.67
N ASP A 148 11.71 8.98 20.12
CA ASP A 148 10.38 9.43 19.73
C ASP A 148 9.31 9.09 20.78
N VAL A 149 9.71 8.43 21.88
CA VAL A 149 8.84 8.07 23.00
C VAL A 149 9.10 9.04 24.17
N PHE A 150 8.08 9.78 24.54
CA PHE A 150 8.11 10.77 25.63
C PHE A 150 7.30 10.22 26.80
N GLU A 151 8.00 9.50 27.68
CA GLU A 151 7.34 8.73 28.76
C GLU A 151 6.70 9.63 29.82
N GLU A 152 7.32 10.77 30.15
CA GLU A 152 6.81 11.71 31.15
C GLU A 152 5.54 12.39 30.66
N GLU A 153 5.51 12.80 29.40
CA GLU A 153 4.37 13.47 28.76
C GLU A 153 3.34 12.49 28.18
N LYS A 154 3.65 11.19 28.18
CA LYS A 154 2.77 10.10 27.72
C LYS A 154 2.36 10.22 26.26
N PHE A 155 3.28 10.57 25.39
CA PHE A 155 3.04 10.55 23.95
C PHE A 155 4.20 9.97 23.15
N ILE A 156 3.88 9.55 21.95
CA ILE A 156 4.83 9.07 20.92
C ILE A 156 4.76 10.04 19.75
N ARG A 157 5.91 10.46 19.25
CA ARG A 157 6.04 11.20 18.01
C ARG A 157 6.10 10.21 16.86
N VAL A 158 5.17 10.31 15.93
CA VAL A 158 5.04 9.41 14.79
C VAL A 158 5.21 10.16 13.48
N ILE A 159 6.09 9.66 12.62
CA ILE A 159 6.29 10.20 11.28
C ILE A 159 5.51 9.31 10.29
N GLY A 160 4.43 9.84 9.74
CA GLY A 160 3.53 9.15 8.84
C GLY A 160 3.85 9.35 7.35
N LYS A 161 2.89 8.97 6.51
CA LYS A 161 2.99 9.12 5.05
C LYS A 161 3.23 10.59 4.66
N GLY A 162 4.21 10.81 3.77
CA GLY A 162 4.58 12.16 3.32
C GLY A 162 5.39 12.95 4.33
N ASN A 163 6.10 12.26 5.25
CA ASN A 163 6.93 12.85 6.30
C ASN A 163 6.14 13.79 7.24
N LYS A 164 4.84 13.52 7.42
CA LYS A 164 3.99 14.29 8.34
C LYS A 164 4.13 13.75 9.75
N GLU A 165 4.46 14.63 10.68
CA GLU A 165 4.53 14.30 12.10
C GLU A 165 3.14 14.39 12.75
N ARG A 166 2.88 13.48 13.69
CA ARG A 166 1.77 13.56 14.63
C ARG A 166 2.20 13.03 15.99
N PHE A 167 1.55 13.53 17.02
CA PHE A 167 1.70 13.04 18.39
C PHE A 167 0.52 12.13 18.72
N VAL A 168 0.82 10.99 19.33
CA VAL A 168 -0.17 10.00 19.74
C VAL A 168 0.01 9.76 21.22
N TYR A 169 -1.02 10.00 22.00
CA TYR A 169 -1.01 9.72 23.45
C TYR A 169 -1.19 8.23 23.69
N PHE A 170 -0.50 7.70 24.68
CA PHE A 170 -0.62 6.32 25.10
C PHE A 170 -1.03 6.21 26.58
N GLY A 171 -1.85 5.21 26.87
CA GLY A 171 -2.36 4.94 28.22
C GLY A 171 -1.36 4.16 29.08
N THR A 172 -1.76 3.93 30.33
CA THR A 172 -0.97 3.16 31.31
C THR A 172 -0.64 1.72 30.87
N PRO A 173 -1.52 0.97 30.17
CA PRO A 173 -1.20 -0.36 29.68
C PRO A 173 -0.01 -0.36 28.73
N CYS A 174 -0.03 0.50 27.72
CA CYS A 174 1.04 0.62 26.72
C CYS A 174 2.41 0.99 27.33
N ARG A 175 2.42 1.75 28.46
CA ARG A 175 3.65 2.10 29.16
C ARG A 175 4.29 0.90 29.87
N LYS A 176 3.49 -0.10 30.27
CA LYS A 176 3.93 -1.27 31.04
C LYS A 176 4.31 -2.46 30.14
N ALA A 177 3.94 -2.42 28.86
CA ALA A 177 4.28 -3.42 27.87
C ALA A 177 5.68 -3.16 27.28
#